data_81765e9b648ae57ab2b7c75d37d389e6
#
_entry.id   81765e9b648ae57ab2b7c75d37d389e6
#
_cell.length_a   1.000
_cell.length_b   1.000
_cell.length_c   1.000
_cell.angle_alpha   90.00
_cell.angle_beta   90.00
_cell.angle_gamma   90.00
#
_symmetry.space_group_name_H-M   'P 1'
#
loop_
_entity.id
_entity.type
_entity.pdbx_description
1 polymer ?
#
loop_
_entity_poly.entity_id
_entity_poly.type
_entity_poly.pdbx_seq_one_letter_code
_entity_poly.pdbx_strand_id
1 'polypeptide(L)'
;MCIRDRLRSQIEPIFRFVQREVPGLEGAYLSGIAPLAGVRDARRIRGAYRLTIEDLERMTCFEDRVACGCYPMDLHDPVTNTVVWKMLPGVYHIPYRSLLPLGMKRTLAAGKCLSADPKAFGAVRVMPIMMNVGESAGYAAALALRENKTLDQISSASLRSCLDQKYGV
;
A
#
# COMPACT_ATOMS: atom_id res chain seq x y z
N MET A 1 13.77 22.46 8.73
CA MET A 1 13.77 22.19 7.26
C MET A 1 12.71 21.14 6.98
N CYS A 2 11.76 21.37 6.08
CA CYS A 2 10.73 20.38 5.78
C CYS A 2 11.32 19.24 4.92
N ILE A 3 10.63 18.07 4.91
CA ILE A 3 11.08 16.89 4.15
C ILE A 3 11.30 17.22 2.67
N ARG A 4 10.42 18.04 2.09
CA ARG A 4 10.50 18.44 0.69
C ARG A 4 11.78 19.24 0.40
N ASP A 5 12.14 20.18 1.28
CA ASP A 5 13.34 21.00 1.10
C ASP A 5 14.61 20.15 1.26
N ARG A 6 14.60 19.21 2.21
CA ARG A 6 15.67 18.24 2.37
C ARG A 6 15.86 17.34 1.14
N LEU A 7 14.78 16.87 0.53
CA LEU A 7 14.86 16.08 -0.70
C LEU A 7 15.41 16.92 -1.85
N ARG A 8 14.96 18.17 -2.00
CA ARG A 8 15.46 19.05 -3.05
C ARG A 8 16.94 19.40 -2.90
N SER A 9 17.42 19.61 -1.69
CA SER A 9 18.83 19.90 -1.44
C SER A 9 19.78 18.74 -1.77
N GLN A 10 19.26 17.53 -1.90
CA GLN A 10 20.04 16.33 -2.29
C GLN A 10 20.17 16.16 -3.81
N ILE A 11 19.35 16.83 -4.61
CA ILE A 11 19.31 16.60 -6.07
C ILE A 11 20.64 16.99 -6.71
N GLU A 12 21.11 18.18 -6.45
CA GLU A 12 22.36 18.70 -7.04
C GLU A 12 23.61 17.89 -6.65
N PRO A 13 23.84 17.56 -5.38
CA PRO A 13 24.94 16.68 -5.01
C PRO A 13 24.88 15.29 -5.64
N ILE A 14 23.69 14.68 -5.71
CA ILE A 14 23.51 13.37 -6.36
C ILE A 14 23.77 13.47 -7.86
N PHE A 15 23.28 14.52 -8.52
CA PHE A 15 23.49 14.71 -9.95
C PHE A 15 24.97 14.88 -10.29
N ARG A 16 25.71 15.71 -9.54
CA ARG A 16 27.16 15.87 -9.71
C ARG A 16 27.93 14.57 -9.43
N PHE A 17 27.50 13.80 -8.45
CA PHE A 17 28.06 12.48 -8.18
C PHE A 17 27.89 11.57 -9.39
N VAL A 18 26.70 11.50 -9.97
CA VAL A 18 26.42 10.67 -11.15
C VAL A 18 27.26 11.08 -12.35
N GLN A 19 27.38 12.37 -12.63
CA GLN A 19 28.23 12.87 -13.73
C GLN A 19 29.71 12.51 -13.55
N ARG A 20 30.19 12.49 -12.32
CA ARG A 20 31.61 12.23 -12.03
C ARG A 20 31.95 10.75 -11.95
N GLU A 21 31.07 9.93 -11.35
CA GLU A 21 31.39 8.56 -10.97
C GLU A 21 30.75 7.50 -11.89
N VAL A 22 29.79 7.87 -12.74
CA VAL A 22 29.12 6.90 -13.61
C VAL A 22 29.61 7.07 -15.06
N PRO A 23 30.41 6.11 -15.58
CA PRO A 23 30.93 6.19 -16.95
C PRO A 23 29.82 6.35 -17.99
N GLY A 24 30.00 7.27 -18.92
CA GLY A 24 29.04 7.60 -19.98
C GLY A 24 28.00 8.65 -19.60
N LEU A 25 28.01 9.14 -18.37
CA LEU A 25 27.09 10.19 -17.90
C LEU A 25 27.78 11.53 -17.63
N GLU A 26 29.02 11.71 -18.08
CA GLU A 26 29.82 12.93 -17.91
C GLU A 26 29.14 14.16 -18.55
N GLY A 27 28.49 13.96 -19.71
CA GLY A 27 27.73 14.99 -20.42
C GLY A 27 26.25 15.05 -20.10
N ALA A 28 25.76 14.31 -19.08
CA ALA A 28 24.35 14.32 -18.73
C ALA A 28 23.91 15.69 -18.22
N TYR A 29 22.64 16.01 -18.39
CA TYR A 29 22.02 17.22 -17.84
C TYR A 29 20.72 16.89 -17.12
N LEU A 30 20.35 17.70 -16.16
CA LEU A 30 19.12 17.55 -15.40
C LEU A 30 17.94 18.09 -16.22
N SER A 31 17.16 17.23 -16.86
CA SER A 31 16.02 17.61 -17.70
C SER A 31 14.77 17.99 -16.91
N GLY A 32 14.63 17.50 -15.68
CA GLY A 32 13.48 17.81 -14.84
C GLY A 32 13.55 17.18 -13.45
N ILE A 33 12.73 17.69 -12.58
CA ILE A 33 12.55 17.21 -11.19
C ILE A 33 11.08 16.92 -10.99
N ALA A 34 10.77 15.76 -10.38
CA ALA A 34 9.40 15.41 -10.04
C ALA A 34 8.73 16.51 -9.18
N PRO A 35 7.50 16.95 -9.52
CA PRO A 35 6.81 18.01 -8.78
C PRO A 35 6.43 17.61 -7.35
N LEU A 36 6.25 16.29 -7.13
CA LEU A 36 5.85 15.72 -5.85
C LEU A 36 6.88 14.70 -5.35
N ALA A 37 7.07 14.68 -4.03
CA ALA A 37 7.86 13.64 -3.39
C ALA A 37 7.14 12.29 -3.45
N GLY A 38 7.85 11.23 -3.87
CA GLY A 38 7.33 9.86 -3.91
C GLY A 38 7.33 9.23 -2.51
N VAL A 39 6.31 9.51 -1.71
CA VAL A 39 6.20 8.94 -0.36
C VAL A 39 5.80 7.48 -0.44
N ARG A 40 6.67 6.57 0.00
CA ARG A 40 6.44 5.11 0.01
C ARG A 40 5.81 4.61 1.30
N ASP A 41 6.18 5.20 2.42
CA ASP A 41 5.67 4.86 3.75
C ASP A 41 5.28 6.15 4.47
N ALA A 42 4.12 6.11 5.13
CA ALA A 42 3.55 7.23 5.84
C ALA A 42 2.73 6.73 7.04
N ARG A 43 1.84 7.56 7.53
CA ARG A 43 0.93 7.20 8.62
C ARG A 43 -0.08 6.16 8.12
N ARG A 44 -0.29 5.14 8.92
CA ARG A 44 -1.31 4.10 8.72
C ARG A 44 -2.43 4.28 9.74
N ILE A 45 -3.64 3.93 9.36
CA ILE A 45 -4.79 3.97 10.27
C ILE A 45 -4.66 2.88 11.35
N ARG A 46 -5.35 3.07 12.46
CA ARG A 46 -5.72 1.99 13.37
C ARG A 46 -7.05 1.42 12.88
N GLY A 47 -6.98 0.33 12.13
CA GLY A 47 -8.14 -0.34 11.59
C GLY A 47 -8.77 -1.34 12.56
N ALA A 48 -9.96 -1.81 12.24
CA ALA A 48 -10.63 -2.90 12.94
C ALA A 48 -9.81 -4.20 12.93
N TYR A 49 -8.94 -4.36 11.94
CA TYR A 49 -7.91 -5.38 11.88
C TYR A 49 -6.57 -4.75 11.48
N ARG A 50 -5.48 -5.24 12.03
CA ARG A 50 -4.12 -4.87 11.63
C ARG A 50 -3.49 -6.05 10.93
N LEU A 51 -3.32 -5.95 9.61
CA LEU A 51 -2.64 -6.96 8.81
C LEU A 51 -1.19 -7.11 9.27
N THR A 52 -0.75 -8.34 9.52
CA THR A 52 0.59 -8.65 10.05
C THR A 52 1.41 -9.42 9.03
N ILE A 53 2.73 -9.44 9.22
CA ILE A 53 3.61 -10.23 8.35
C ILE A 53 3.33 -11.73 8.50
N GLU A 54 2.96 -12.18 9.69
CA GLU A 54 2.60 -13.56 9.97
C GLU A 54 1.37 -14.00 9.17
N ASP A 55 0.40 -13.10 8.96
CA ASP A 55 -0.76 -13.37 8.09
C ASP A 55 -0.33 -13.64 6.65
N LEU A 56 0.63 -12.86 6.14
CA LEU A 56 1.14 -13.02 4.78
C LEU A 56 1.98 -14.29 4.64
N GLU A 57 2.82 -14.58 5.62
CA GLU A 57 3.67 -15.78 5.63
C GLU A 57 2.85 -17.08 5.72
N ARG A 58 1.73 -17.04 6.45
CA ARG A 58 0.80 -18.17 6.57
C ARG A 58 -0.21 -18.24 5.43
N MET A 59 -0.20 -17.24 4.53
CA MET A 59 -1.23 -17.11 3.47
C MET A 59 -2.64 -17.15 4.06
N THR A 60 -2.86 -16.46 5.18
CA THR A 60 -4.14 -16.48 5.90
C THR A 60 -5.29 -16.11 4.97
N CYS A 61 -6.25 -17.02 4.83
CA CYS A 61 -7.44 -16.81 4.02
C CYS A 61 -8.52 -16.16 4.89
N PHE A 62 -8.71 -14.84 4.73
CA PHE A 62 -9.75 -14.11 5.44
C PHE A 62 -11.11 -14.28 4.77
N GLU A 63 -12.17 -14.46 5.56
CA GLU A 63 -13.54 -14.48 5.03
C GLU A 63 -13.92 -13.14 4.39
N ASP A 64 -13.40 -12.04 4.95
CA ASP A 64 -13.60 -10.68 4.49
C ASP A 64 -12.48 -10.18 3.55
N ARG A 65 -11.81 -11.08 2.83
CA ARG A 65 -10.77 -10.69 1.88
C ARG A 65 -11.31 -9.82 0.75
N VAL A 66 -10.62 -8.74 0.44
CA VAL A 66 -11.03 -7.77 -0.59
C VAL A 66 -9.96 -7.51 -1.65
N ALA A 67 -8.74 -7.96 -1.39
CA ALA A 67 -7.64 -7.89 -2.33
C ALA A 67 -6.66 -9.04 -2.07
N CYS A 68 -5.82 -9.32 -3.04
CA CYS A 68 -4.75 -10.30 -2.92
C CYS A 68 -3.44 -9.73 -3.48
N GLY A 69 -2.34 -10.38 -3.13
CA GLY A 69 -1.01 -10.04 -3.62
C GLY A 69 -0.05 -11.21 -3.51
N CYS A 70 1.05 -11.12 -4.26
CA CYS A 70 2.17 -12.07 -4.23
C CYS A 70 3.52 -11.37 -4.25
N TYR A 71 3.54 -10.06 -3.99
CA TYR A 71 4.77 -9.26 -3.97
C TYR A 71 5.59 -9.60 -2.72
N PRO A 72 6.92 -9.71 -2.82
CA PRO A 72 7.78 -9.97 -1.67
C PRO A 72 7.75 -8.85 -0.65
N MET A 73 8.15 -9.14 0.57
CA MET A 73 8.40 -8.13 1.58
C MET A 73 9.62 -7.31 1.18
N ASP A 74 9.42 -6.02 0.93
CA ASP A 74 10.46 -5.03 0.65
C ASP A 74 10.50 -4.00 1.80
N LEU A 75 11.41 -4.20 2.72
CA LEU A 75 11.58 -3.35 3.89
C LEU A 75 12.90 -2.59 3.80
N HIS A 76 12.81 -1.26 3.86
CA HIS A 76 13.98 -0.40 4.00
C HIS A 76 14.16 -0.03 5.47
N ASP A 77 15.24 -0.45 6.06
CA ASP A 77 15.60 -0.06 7.43
C ASP A 77 16.24 1.34 7.42
N PRO A 78 15.59 2.34 8.01
CA PRO A 78 16.11 3.72 8.02
C PRO A 78 17.33 3.90 8.94
N VAL A 79 17.61 2.95 9.83
CA VAL A 79 18.73 3.01 10.79
C VAL A 79 19.99 2.43 10.15
N THR A 80 19.89 1.22 9.61
CA THR A 80 21.02 0.52 9.00
C THR A 80 21.21 0.85 7.52
N ASN A 81 20.24 1.55 6.91
CA ASN A 81 20.17 1.83 5.47
C ASN A 81 20.25 0.56 4.61
N THR A 82 19.81 -0.57 5.16
CA THR A 82 19.76 -1.85 4.46
C THR A 82 18.39 -2.11 3.88
N VAL A 83 18.32 -2.92 2.84
CA VAL A 83 17.09 -3.41 2.24
C VAL A 83 16.92 -4.87 2.58
N VAL A 84 15.84 -5.22 3.27
CA VAL A 84 15.46 -6.61 3.54
C VAL A 84 14.45 -7.03 2.50
N TRP A 85 14.85 -7.95 1.63
CA TRP A 85 14.01 -8.53 0.61
C TRP A 85 13.71 -9.99 0.97
N LYS A 86 12.44 -10.32 1.16
CA LYS A 86 12.03 -11.69 1.51
C LYS A 86 10.86 -12.12 0.63
N MET A 87 11.05 -13.21 -0.12
CA MET A 87 9.96 -13.86 -0.84
C MET A 87 8.94 -14.42 0.16
N LEU A 88 7.66 -14.23 -0.15
CA LEU A 88 6.56 -14.83 0.58
C LEU A 88 6.12 -16.15 -0.09
N PRO A 89 5.52 -17.10 0.66
CA PRO A 89 5.28 -18.46 0.15
C PRO A 89 4.32 -18.52 -1.04
N GLY A 90 3.43 -17.54 -1.20
CA GLY A 90 2.45 -17.52 -2.27
C GLY A 90 1.53 -16.32 -2.25
N VAL A 91 0.30 -16.51 -2.71
CA VAL A 91 -0.74 -15.47 -2.73
C VAL A 91 -1.29 -15.26 -1.34
N TYR A 92 -1.22 -14.03 -0.86
CA TYR A 92 -1.78 -13.60 0.42
C TYR A 92 -2.99 -12.70 0.20
N HIS A 93 -3.81 -12.53 1.24
CA HIS A 93 -5.06 -11.78 1.18
C HIS A 93 -5.04 -10.57 2.10
N ILE A 94 -5.79 -9.54 1.71
CA ILE A 94 -6.00 -8.32 2.50
C ILE A 94 -7.46 -8.29 2.95
N PRO A 95 -7.71 -8.28 4.29
CA PRO A 95 -9.07 -8.26 4.80
C PRO A 95 -9.69 -6.87 4.75
N TYR A 96 -11.01 -6.81 4.52
CA TYR A 96 -11.80 -5.57 4.52
C TYR A 96 -11.64 -4.75 5.81
N ARG A 97 -11.60 -5.44 6.95
CA ARG A 97 -11.43 -4.82 8.27
C ARG A 97 -10.14 -4.01 8.42
N SER A 98 -9.13 -4.25 7.57
CA SER A 98 -7.91 -3.43 7.57
C SER A 98 -8.11 -2.04 6.94
N LEU A 99 -9.23 -1.84 6.23
CA LEU A 99 -9.62 -0.57 5.62
C LEU A 99 -10.57 0.25 6.50
N LEU A 100 -11.12 -0.33 7.57
CA LEU A 100 -12.10 0.27 8.47
C LEU A 100 -11.38 0.96 9.65
N PRO A 101 -11.33 2.31 9.72
CA PRO A 101 -10.75 2.99 10.87
C PRO A 101 -11.57 2.75 12.14
N LEU A 102 -10.91 2.48 13.26
CA LEU A 102 -11.59 2.33 14.54
C LEU A 102 -12.38 3.59 14.90
N GLY A 103 -13.62 3.41 15.31
CA GLY A 103 -14.51 4.48 15.74
C GLY A 103 -15.15 5.29 14.62
N MET A 104 -14.90 4.95 13.33
CA MET A 104 -15.45 5.67 12.18
C MET A 104 -16.31 4.74 11.32
N LYS A 105 -17.63 4.95 11.34
CA LYS A 105 -18.59 4.05 10.67
C LYS A 105 -18.82 4.36 9.17
N ARG A 106 -18.46 5.56 8.72
CA ARG A 106 -18.72 6.05 7.36
C ARG A 106 -17.44 6.42 6.61
N THR A 107 -16.31 5.81 6.99
CA THR A 107 -15.01 6.10 6.41
C THR A 107 -14.29 4.80 6.09
N LEU A 108 -13.66 4.76 4.91
CA LEU A 108 -12.69 3.75 4.53
C LEU A 108 -11.35 4.42 4.26
N ALA A 109 -10.28 3.72 4.57
CA ALA A 109 -8.93 4.13 4.24
C ALA A 109 -8.31 3.11 3.29
N ALA A 110 -8.33 3.42 2.00
CA ALA A 110 -7.72 2.60 0.95
C ALA A 110 -6.38 3.19 0.50
N GLY A 111 -5.44 2.33 0.14
CA GLY A 111 -4.11 2.73 -0.30
C GLY A 111 -3.04 2.60 0.78
N LYS A 112 -1.97 3.37 0.67
CA LYS A 112 -0.79 3.30 1.56
C LYS A 112 -1.04 3.68 3.03
N CYS A 113 -2.27 3.98 3.39
CA CYS A 113 -2.70 4.29 4.76
C CYS A 113 -3.47 3.15 5.44
N LEU A 114 -3.64 2.01 4.79
CA LEU A 114 -4.34 0.86 5.37
C LEU A 114 -3.69 0.37 6.67
N SER A 115 -4.45 -0.32 7.50
CA SER A 115 -3.98 -0.84 8.78
C SER A 115 -3.12 -2.09 8.58
N ALA A 116 -1.81 -1.93 8.65
CA ALA A 116 -0.84 -3.02 8.56
C ALA A 116 0.35 -2.74 9.46
N ASP A 117 1.07 -3.78 9.85
CA ASP A 117 2.38 -3.63 10.47
C ASP A 117 3.44 -3.18 9.43
N PRO A 118 4.61 -2.69 9.83
CA PRO A 118 5.64 -2.21 8.90
C PRO A 118 6.12 -3.28 7.91
N LYS A 119 6.23 -4.54 8.32
CA LYS A 119 6.71 -5.64 7.48
C LYS A 119 5.67 -6.08 6.47
N ALA A 120 4.42 -6.30 6.90
CA ALA A 120 3.30 -6.58 6.01
C ALA A 120 3.09 -5.43 5.01
N PHE A 121 3.19 -4.18 5.49
CA PHE A 121 3.08 -3.01 4.63
C PHE A 121 4.13 -2.98 3.52
N GLY A 122 5.36 -3.42 3.80
CA GLY A 122 6.42 -3.57 2.81
C GLY A 122 6.01 -4.43 1.61
N ALA A 123 5.19 -5.47 1.84
CA ALA A 123 4.70 -6.35 0.79
C ALA A 123 3.47 -5.81 0.05
N VAL A 124 2.54 -5.15 0.75
CA VAL A 124 1.23 -4.80 0.16
C VAL A 124 1.19 -3.43 -0.52
N ARG A 125 2.15 -2.52 -0.25
CA ARG A 125 2.12 -1.11 -0.71
C ARG A 125 2.32 -0.88 -2.20
N VAL A 126 2.53 -1.91 -3.00
CA VAL A 126 2.76 -1.78 -4.44
C VAL A 126 1.48 -1.43 -5.20
N MET A 127 1.63 -0.72 -6.31
CA MET A 127 0.51 -0.15 -7.05
C MET A 127 -0.58 -1.15 -7.42
N PRO A 128 -0.29 -2.34 -8.01
CA PRO A 128 -1.36 -3.26 -8.42
C PRO A 128 -2.23 -3.69 -7.25
N ILE A 129 -1.62 -4.00 -6.10
CA ILE A 129 -2.34 -4.39 -4.89
C ILE A 129 -3.18 -3.22 -4.36
N MET A 130 -2.61 -2.01 -4.35
CA MET A 130 -3.33 -0.82 -3.88
C MET A 130 -4.47 -0.40 -4.82
N MET A 131 -4.39 -0.70 -6.11
CA MET A 131 -5.50 -0.52 -7.05
C MET A 131 -6.67 -1.45 -6.71
N ASN A 132 -6.41 -2.73 -6.46
CA ASN A 132 -7.44 -3.69 -6.02
C ASN A 132 -8.09 -3.27 -4.68
N VAL A 133 -7.28 -2.81 -3.73
CA VAL A 133 -7.78 -2.27 -2.46
C VAL A 133 -8.68 -1.05 -2.68
N GLY A 134 -8.28 -0.13 -3.56
CA GLY A 134 -9.06 1.06 -3.90
C GLY A 134 -10.38 0.72 -4.58
N GLU A 135 -10.36 -0.21 -5.52
CA GLU A 135 -11.56 -0.71 -6.19
C GLU A 135 -12.53 -1.34 -5.21
N SER A 136 -12.06 -2.22 -4.34
CA SER A 136 -12.88 -2.86 -3.31
C SER A 136 -13.51 -1.84 -2.36
N ALA A 137 -12.79 -0.79 -2.01
CA ALA A 137 -13.33 0.31 -1.21
C ALA A 137 -14.45 1.05 -1.95
N GLY A 138 -14.32 1.24 -3.27
CA GLY A 138 -15.37 1.83 -4.12
C GLY A 138 -16.63 0.97 -4.14
N TYR A 139 -16.51 -0.35 -4.32
CA TYR A 139 -17.64 -1.28 -4.26
C TYR A 139 -18.30 -1.28 -2.89
N ALA A 140 -17.52 -1.29 -1.80
CA ALA A 140 -18.08 -1.23 -0.46
C ALA A 140 -18.86 0.07 -0.21
N ALA A 141 -18.37 1.21 -0.70
CA ALA A 141 -19.09 2.49 -0.59
C ALA A 141 -20.40 2.47 -1.38
N ALA A 142 -20.39 1.93 -2.60
CA ALA A 142 -21.60 1.79 -3.43
C ALA A 142 -22.64 0.85 -2.77
N LEU A 143 -22.19 -0.27 -2.21
CA LEU A 143 -23.06 -1.19 -1.46
C LEU A 143 -23.67 -0.52 -0.23
N ALA A 144 -22.87 0.23 0.52
CA ALA A 144 -23.33 0.96 1.71
C ALA A 144 -24.45 1.94 1.38
N LEU A 145 -24.32 2.67 0.29
CA LEU A 145 -25.36 3.58 -0.20
C LEU A 145 -26.61 2.82 -0.65
N ARG A 146 -26.44 1.76 -1.45
CA ARG A 146 -27.55 0.94 -1.97
C ARG A 146 -28.36 0.26 -0.87
N GLU A 147 -27.67 -0.24 0.18
CA GLU A 147 -28.29 -0.97 1.27
C GLU A 147 -28.68 -0.06 2.44
N ASN A 148 -28.42 1.25 2.36
CA ASN A 148 -28.60 2.21 3.44
C ASN A 148 -27.95 1.77 4.76
N LYS A 149 -26.71 1.26 4.66
CA LYS A 149 -25.90 0.77 5.79
C LYS A 149 -24.66 1.62 5.97
N THR A 150 -24.04 1.49 7.16
CA THR A 150 -22.69 2.02 7.38
C THR A 150 -21.64 1.03 6.84
N LEU A 151 -20.42 1.51 6.59
CA LEU A 151 -19.35 0.72 5.97
C LEU A 151 -18.93 -0.48 6.85
N ASP A 152 -19.01 -0.35 8.17
CA ASP A 152 -18.77 -1.44 9.12
C ASP A 152 -19.85 -2.53 9.14
N GLN A 153 -21.01 -2.26 8.53
CA GLN A 153 -22.15 -3.18 8.44
C GLN A 153 -22.24 -3.91 7.08
N ILE A 154 -21.35 -3.60 6.14
CA ILE A 154 -21.34 -4.24 4.84
C ILE A 154 -20.94 -5.71 4.99
N SER A 155 -21.75 -6.59 4.39
CA SER A 155 -21.47 -8.01 4.35
C SER A 155 -20.23 -8.28 3.48
N SER A 156 -19.25 -8.95 4.05
CA SER A 156 -18.07 -9.41 3.28
C SER A 156 -18.46 -10.34 2.13
N ALA A 157 -19.50 -11.15 2.30
CA ALA A 157 -20.02 -12.04 1.25
C ALA A 157 -20.62 -11.23 0.09
N SER A 158 -21.43 -10.18 0.38
CA SER A 158 -22.00 -9.30 -0.66
C SER A 158 -20.91 -8.54 -1.40
N LEU A 159 -19.90 -8.04 -0.70
CA LEU A 159 -18.78 -7.34 -1.32
C LEU A 159 -17.97 -8.27 -2.21
N ARG A 160 -17.66 -9.48 -1.75
CA ARG A 160 -16.98 -10.50 -2.54
C ARG A 160 -17.78 -10.89 -3.79
N SER A 161 -19.07 -11.11 -3.66
CA SER A 161 -19.93 -11.43 -4.82
C SER A 161 -19.84 -10.35 -5.91
N CYS A 162 -19.78 -9.08 -5.54
CA CYS A 162 -19.59 -8.00 -6.50
C CYS A 162 -18.21 -8.05 -7.20
N LEU A 163 -17.16 -8.40 -6.45
CA LEU A 163 -15.80 -8.52 -7.00
C LEU A 163 -15.67 -9.76 -7.89
N ASP A 164 -16.21 -10.90 -7.45
CA ASP A 164 -16.17 -12.18 -8.17
C ASP A 164 -16.94 -12.08 -9.50
N GLN A 165 -18.11 -11.44 -9.52
CA GLN A 165 -18.89 -11.21 -10.75
C GLN A 165 -18.11 -10.40 -11.81
N LYS A 166 -17.29 -9.45 -11.38
CA LYS A 166 -16.48 -8.68 -12.32
C LYS A 166 -15.32 -9.47 -12.91
N TYR A 167 -14.67 -10.28 -12.12
CA TYR A 167 -13.45 -11.00 -12.52
C TYR A 167 -13.70 -12.44 -13.00
N GLY A 168 -14.94 -12.91 -12.93
CA GLY A 168 -15.33 -14.25 -13.41
C GLY A 168 -14.73 -15.40 -12.60
N VAL A 169 -14.48 -15.16 -11.28
CA VAL A 169 -13.84 -16.15 -10.37
C VAL A 169 -14.87 -16.62 -9.36
#